data_e70c83e81857a1860f52ef5799cd1324
#
_entry.id   e70c83e81857a1860f52ef5799cd1324
#
_cell.length_a   1.000
_cell.length_b   1.000
_cell.length_c   1.000
_cell.angle_alpha   90.00
_cell.angle_beta   90.00
_cell.angle_gamma   90.00
#
_symmetry.space_group_name_H-M   'P 1'
#
loop_
_entity.id
_entity.type
_entity.pdbx_description
1 polymer ?
#
loop_
_entity_poly.entity_id
_entity_poly.type
_entity_poly.pdbx_seq_one_letter_code
_entity_poly.pdbx_strand_id
1 'polypeptide(L)'
;SLDQILDRYAAKLTENTGIEVSYHPTENNASRHLPNETAYELYRIVQELTMNIVKHASASHIVISLRADNENKYTLQITDNGKNANKQQTATNNNDGIGLHTVNDRIRAINATANVCSSTENNVFTLLLNINE
;
A
#
# COMPACT_ATOMS: atom_id res chain seq x y z
N SER A 1 11.02 5.00 11.95
CA SER A 1 9.73 4.34 11.96
C SER A 1 9.21 4.20 10.57
N LEU A 2 8.24 3.35 10.41
CA LEU A 2 7.65 3.12 9.10
C LEU A 2 7.03 4.41 8.59
N ASP A 3 6.44 5.21 9.46
CA ASP A 3 5.88 6.48 9.03
C ASP A 3 6.94 7.34 8.36
N GLN A 4 8.12 7.40 8.91
CA GLN A 4 9.17 8.23 8.32
C GLN A 4 9.62 7.66 6.99
N ILE A 5 9.72 6.35 6.90
CA ILE A 5 10.16 5.72 5.67
C ILE A 5 9.13 5.94 4.56
N LEU A 6 7.84 5.78 4.87
CA LEU A 6 6.81 5.92 3.86
C LEU A 6 6.65 7.38 3.43
N ASP A 7 6.83 8.30 4.37
CA ASP A 7 6.75 9.70 4.02
C ASP A 7 7.85 10.05 3.02
N ARG A 8 9.06 9.56 3.26
CA ARG A 8 10.16 9.84 2.39
C ARG A 8 9.98 9.14 1.05
N TYR A 9 9.45 7.92 1.08
CA TYR A 9 9.19 7.18 -0.14
C TYR A 9 8.19 7.92 -1.03
N ALA A 10 7.12 8.45 -0.44
CA ALA A 10 6.09 9.16 -1.20
C ALA A 10 6.68 10.39 -1.86
N ALA A 11 7.50 11.15 -1.13
CA ALA A 11 8.10 12.34 -1.70
C ALA A 11 9.03 12.00 -2.86
N LYS A 12 9.80 10.92 -2.72
CA LYS A 12 10.70 10.54 -3.74
C LYS A 12 9.96 10.04 -4.96
N LEU A 13 8.86 9.33 -4.78
CA LEU A 13 8.10 8.83 -5.89
C LEU A 13 7.50 9.99 -6.67
N THR A 14 7.02 11.02 -5.99
CA THR A 14 6.50 12.19 -6.66
C THR A 14 7.62 12.84 -7.49
N GLU A 15 8.80 12.96 -6.91
CA GLU A 15 9.88 13.56 -7.61
C GLU A 15 10.27 12.78 -8.85
N ASN A 16 10.30 11.47 -8.76
CA ASN A 16 10.75 10.65 -9.86
C ASN A 16 9.71 10.43 -10.95
N THR A 17 8.43 10.52 -10.63
CA THR A 17 7.41 10.19 -11.61
C THR A 17 6.53 11.35 -12.03
N GLY A 18 6.48 12.38 -11.24
CA GLY A 18 5.55 13.49 -11.51
C GLY A 18 4.14 13.20 -11.01
N ILE A 19 3.88 11.98 -10.48
CA ILE A 19 2.57 11.67 -9.93
C ILE A 19 2.54 12.26 -8.54
N GLU A 20 1.40 12.82 -8.14
CA GLU A 20 1.32 13.40 -6.83
C GLU A 20 1.07 12.28 -5.84
N VAL A 21 2.04 11.93 -5.03
CA VAL A 21 1.94 10.86 -4.08
C VAL A 21 2.02 11.44 -2.68
N SER A 22 1.03 11.17 -1.84
CA SER A 22 1.05 11.69 -0.48
C SER A 22 0.97 10.55 0.51
N TYR A 23 1.47 10.78 1.71
CA TYR A 23 1.42 9.79 2.78
C TYR A 23 0.81 10.40 4.02
N HIS A 24 -0.16 9.69 4.63
CA HIS A 24 -0.78 10.12 5.87
C HIS A 24 -0.35 9.17 6.97
N PRO A 25 0.42 9.65 7.93
CA PRO A 25 1.02 8.78 8.93
C PRO A 25 0.09 8.39 10.07
N THR A 26 0.51 7.44 10.89
CA THR A 26 -0.25 7.09 12.07
C THR A 26 -0.18 8.25 13.05
N GLU A 27 -1.12 8.29 13.99
CA GLU A 27 -1.09 9.34 14.96
C GLU A 27 -0.05 9.03 16.00
N ASN A 28 0.60 10.04 16.51
CA ASN A 28 1.58 9.91 17.56
C ASN A 28 2.67 8.89 17.21
N ASN A 29 2.97 8.79 15.93
CA ASN A 29 4.03 7.92 15.45
C ASN A 29 3.80 6.48 15.93
N ALA A 30 2.56 6.04 15.91
CA ALA A 30 2.23 4.70 16.38
C ALA A 30 2.94 3.61 15.59
N SER A 31 3.38 3.88 14.37
CA SER A 31 4.05 2.88 13.59
C SER A 31 5.35 2.41 14.22
N ARG A 32 5.88 3.17 15.19
CA ARG A 32 7.11 2.75 15.84
C ARG A 32 6.91 1.47 16.62
N HIS A 33 5.67 1.11 16.91
CA HIS A 33 5.42 -0.11 17.69
C HIS A 33 5.31 -1.35 16.80
N LEU A 34 5.40 -1.21 15.50
CA LEU A 34 5.34 -2.38 14.64
C LEU A 34 6.66 -3.14 14.72
N PRO A 35 6.59 -4.46 14.77
CA PRO A 35 7.83 -5.24 14.71
C PRO A 35 8.59 -4.94 13.44
N ASN A 36 9.90 -4.98 13.49
CA ASN A 36 10.70 -4.64 12.33
C ASN A 36 10.39 -5.47 11.11
N GLU A 37 10.15 -6.74 11.27
CA GLU A 37 9.83 -7.56 10.15
C GLU A 37 8.52 -7.17 9.52
N THR A 38 7.52 -6.84 10.34
CA THR A 38 6.22 -6.43 9.85
C THR A 38 6.34 -5.11 9.11
N ALA A 39 7.09 -4.17 9.66
CA ALA A 39 7.27 -2.88 9.02
C ALA A 39 7.96 -3.06 7.66
N TYR A 40 8.93 -3.96 7.58
CA TYR A 40 9.62 -4.20 6.33
C TYR A 40 8.65 -4.76 5.29
N GLU A 41 7.81 -5.71 5.69
CA GLU A 41 6.88 -6.29 4.72
C GLU A 41 5.86 -5.25 4.25
N LEU A 42 5.38 -4.41 5.17
CA LEU A 42 4.44 -3.37 4.76
C LEU A 42 5.10 -2.40 3.78
N TYR A 43 6.35 -2.04 4.02
CA TYR A 43 7.05 -1.16 3.11
C TYR A 43 7.19 -1.80 1.73
N ARG A 44 7.53 -3.08 1.66
CA ARG A 44 7.68 -3.73 0.38
C ARG A 44 6.34 -3.86 -0.34
N ILE A 45 5.26 -4.08 0.40
CA ILE A 45 3.93 -4.13 -0.18
C ILE A 45 3.61 -2.78 -0.83
N VAL A 46 3.89 -1.69 -0.11
CA VAL A 46 3.64 -0.36 -0.65
C VAL A 46 4.47 -0.15 -1.91
N GLN A 47 5.73 -0.55 -1.89
CA GLN A 47 6.57 -0.36 -3.05
C GLN A 47 6.04 -1.13 -4.25
N GLU A 48 5.66 -2.37 -4.06
CA GLU A 48 5.25 -3.18 -5.20
C GLU A 48 3.91 -2.72 -5.76
N LEU A 49 3.00 -2.33 -4.89
CA LEU A 49 1.70 -1.88 -5.38
C LEU A 49 1.80 -0.53 -6.06
N THR A 50 2.56 0.40 -5.50
CA THR A 50 2.67 1.72 -6.12
C THR A 50 3.42 1.64 -7.43
N MET A 51 4.41 0.75 -7.54
CA MET A 51 5.09 0.59 -8.81
C MET A 51 4.16 0.04 -9.87
N ASN A 52 3.24 -0.86 -9.49
CA ASN A 52 2.27 -1.35 -10.44
C ASN A 52 1.35 -0.21 -10.89
N ILE A 53 0.95 0.66 -9.98
CA ILE A 53 0.11 1.78 -10.32
C ILE A 53 0.86 2.70 -11.28
N VAL A 54 2.11 2.99 -11.00
CA VAL A 54 2.90 3.86 -11.85
C VAL A 54 3.03 3.26 -13.25
N LYS A 55 3.23 1.97 -13.35
CA LYS A 55 3.44 1.38 -14.64
C LYS A 55 2.18 1.14 -15.43
N HIS A 56 1.08 0.89 -14.80
CA HIS A 56 -0.08 0.39 -15.55
C HIS A 56 -1.37 1.18 -15.38
N ALA A 57 -1.46 2.07 -14.46
CA ALA A 57 -2.76 2.67 -14.17
C ALA A 57 -2.99 4.07 -14.71
N SER A 58 -2.01 4.71 -15.23
CA SER A 58 -2.15 6.09 -15.71
C SER A 58 -2.73 6.99 -14.64
N ALA A 59 -2.28 6.82 -13.43
CA ALA A 59 -2.80 7.61 -12.32
C ALA A 59 -2.07 8.93 -12.25
N SER A 60 -2.72 9.96 -11.73
CA SER A 60 -2.06 11.22 -11.46
C SER A 60 -1.93 11.46 -9.97
N HIS A 61 -2.67 10.72 -9.15
CA HIS A 61 -2.62 10.88 -7.70
C HIS A 61 -2.61 9.53 -7.03
N ILE A 62 -1.78 9.37 -6.01
CA ILE A 62 -1.75 8.19 -5.18
C ILE A 62 -1.72 8.64 -3.74
N VAL A 63 -2.57 8.09 -2.90
CA VAL A 63 -2.59 8.42 -1.49
C VAL A 63 -2.31 7.15 -0.70
N ILE A 64 -1.31 7.19 0.16
CA ILE A 64 -0.96 6.07 1.01
C ILE A 64 -1.25 6.50 2.43
N SER A 65 -1.94 5.68 3.19
CA SER A 65 -2.19 6.02 4.59
C SER A 65 -2.01 4.81 5.47
N LEU A 66 -1.60 5.03 6.70
CA LEU A 66 -1.47 3.98 7.68
C LEU A 66 -2.15 4.48 8.94
N ARG A 67 -3.06 3.70 9.48
CA ARG A 67 -3.75 4.10 10.69
C ARG A 67 -3.64 3.00 11.71
N ALA A 68 -3.61 3.35 12.97
CA ALA A 68 -3.57 2.41 14.06
C ALA A 68 -4.67 2.74 15.04
N ASP A 69 -5.38 1.74 15.54
CA ASP A 69 -6.41 2.03 16.52
C ASP A 69 -5.87 1.61 17.89
N ASN A 70 -6.70 1.71 18.92
CA ASN A 70 -6.29 1.45 20.25
C ASN A 70 -6.04 0.01 20.54
N GLU A 71 -6.37 -0.89 19.67
CA GLU A 71 -6.23 -2.30 19.95
C GLU A 71 -5.14 -2.93 19.09
N ASN A 72 -4.17 -2.17 18.71
CA ASN A 72 -3.05 -2.65 17.90
C ASN A 72 -3.48 -3.17 16.55
N LYS A 73 -4.56 -2.61 16.01
CA LYS A 73 -4.96 -2.97 14.66
C LYS A 73 -4.51 -1.86 13.74
N TYR A 74 -3.90 -2.24 12.64
CA TYR A 74 -3.39 -1.27 11.69
C TYR A 74 -4.09 -1.44 10.36
N THR A 75 -4.36 -0.35 9.71
CA THR A 75 -4.99 -0.35 8.39
C THR A 75 -4.08 0.41 7.44
N LEU A 76 -3.62 -0.28 6.40
CA LEU A 76 -2.84 0.36 5.35
C LEU A 76 -3.75 0.50 4.16
N GLN A 77 -3.85 1.71 3.60
CA GLN A 77 -4.65 1.92 2.40
C GLN A 77 -3.82 2.59 1.34
N ILE A 78 -3.99 2.18 0.09
CA ILE A 78 -3.37 2.82 -1.04
C ILE A 78 -4.48 3.11 -2.02
N THR A 79 -4.71 4.38 -2.32
CA THR A 79 -5.77 4.81 -3.21
C THR A 79 -5.16 5.49 -4.41
N ASP A 80 -5.64 5.17 -5.61
CA ASP A 80 -5.15 5.88 -6.77
C ASP A 80 -6.33 6.20 -7.68
N ASN A 81 -6.15 7.17 -8.55
CA ASN A 81 -7.19 7.58 -9.48
C ASN A 81 -6.91 7.08 -10.89
N GLY A 82 -6.18 5.99 -11.02
CA GLY A 82 -5.89 5.48 -12.34
C GLY A 82 -7.09 4.83 -12.99
N LYS A 83 -6.96 4.64 -14.28
CA LYS A 83 -8.09 4.15 -14.89
C LYS A 83 -8.11 2.73 -14.86
N ASN A 84 -8.78 2.15 -15.52
CA ASN A 84 -9.02 0.85 -15.44
C ASN A 84 -7.99 -0.10 -15.39
N ALA A 85 -6.94 0.17 -15.49
CA ALA A 85 -5.95 -0.78 -15.50
C ALA A 85 -6.17 -1.70 -14.39
N ASN A 86 -6.63 -1.11 -13.42
CA ASN A 86 -6.76 -1.86 -12.34
C ASN A 86 -7.63 -2.97 -12.46
N LYS A 87 -8.56 -2.91 -13.09
CA LYS A 87 -9.43 -3.92 -13.02
C LYS A 87 -8.83 -5.11 -13.40
N GLN A 88 -8.12 -5.16 -14.28
CA GLN A 88 -7.75 -6.36 -14.62
C GLN A 88 -6.77 -6.86 -13.81
N GLN A 89 -6.03 -6.15 -13.51
CA GLN A 89 -5.08 -6.68 -12.85
C GLN A 89 -5.49 -7.31 -11.76
N THR A 90 -6.26 -6.88 -11.37
CA THR A 90 -6.61 -7.41 -10.20
C THR A 90 -6.74 -8.73 -10.49
N ALA A 91 -7.15 -8.93 -11.24
CA ALA A 91 -7.57 -10.09 -11.36
C ALA A 91 -6.63 -10.93 -11.39
N THR A 92 -6.33 -11.16 -11.42
CA THR A 92 -5.90 -12.24 -11.54
C THR A 92 -4.87 -12.33 -12.35
N ASN A 93 -4.61 -11.73 -12.97
CA ASN A 93 -3.86 -11.80 -13.80
C ASN A 93 -2.67 -12.16 -13.53
N ASN A 94 -2.22 -12.65 -13.86
CA ASN A 94 -1.10 -13.18 -13.58
C ASN A 94 0.00 -12.97 -14.39
N ASN A 95 -0.07 -12.49 -15.32
CA ASN A 95 0.98 -12.30 -16.08
C ASN A 95 1.85 -11.41 -15.42
N ASP A 96 1.40 -10.43 -15.01
CA ASP A 96 2.16 -9.58 -14.35
C ASP A 96 2.08 -10.09 -13.09
N GLY A 97 1.59 -11.11 -12.92
CA GLY A 97 1.35 -11.60 -11.73
C GLY A 97 2.49 -11.82 -10.84
N ILE A 98 3.65 -11.78 -11.30
CA ILE A 98 4.74 -11.90 -10.44
C ILE A 98 4.66 -10.93 -9.33
N GLY A 99 4.42 -9.71 -9.59
CA GLY A 99 4.31 -8.74 -8.55
C GLY A 99 3.20 -9.02 -7.61
N LEU A 100 2.02 -9.35 -8.14
CA LEU A 100 0.90 -9.59 -7.27
C LEU A 100 1.11 -10.84 -6.44
N HIS A 101 1.77 -11.83 -6.99
CA HIS A 101 2.01 -13.04 -6.26
C HIS A 101 2.92 -12.72 -5.08
N THR A 102 3.91 -11.88 -5.28
CA THR A 102 4.81 -11.51 -4.22
C THR A 102 4.08 -10.71 -3.14
N VAL A 103 3.19 -9.83 -3.53
CA VAL A 103 2.44 -9.06 -2.56
C VAL A 103 1.59 -10.00 -1.72
N ASN A 104 0.92 -10.96 -2.33
CA ASN A 104 0.10 -11.88 -1.57
C ASN A 104 0.93 -12.71 -0.60
N ASP A 105 2.14 -13.10 -0.99
CA ASP A 105 2.99 -13.85 -0.11
C ASP A 105 3.40 -12.98 1.08
N ARG A 106 3.68 -11.69 0.84
CA ARG A 106 4.07 -10.82 1.92
C ARG A 106 2.91 -10.58 2.87
N ILE A 107 1.69 -10.45 2.34
CA ILE A 107 0.52 -10.25 3.19
C ILE A 107 0.35 -11.48 4.09
N ARG A 108 0.52 -12.67 3.52
CA ARG A 108 0.36 -13.85 4.33
C ARG A 108 1.47 -13.95 5.38
N ALA A 109 2.66 -13.52 5.06
CA ALA A 109 3.79 -13.61 5.98
C ALA A 109 3.55 -12.82 7.26
N ILE A 110 2.72 -11.80 7.22
CA ILE A 110 2.43 -11.02 8.41
C ILE A 110 1.02 -11.27 8.90
N ASN A 111 0.38 -12.31 8.41
CA ASN A 111 -0.97 -12.67 8.83
C ASN A 111 -1.97 -11.55 8.64
N ALA A 112 -1.85 -10.82 7.59
CA ALA A 112 -2.77 -9.73 7.30
C ALA A 112 -3.79 -10.18 6.28
N THR A 113 -4.86 -9.40 6.13
CA THR A 113 -5.85 -9.66 5.07
C THR A 113 -5.97 -8.40 4.25
N ALA A 114 -6.32 -8.54 3.01
CA ALA A 114 -6.40 -7.38 2.14
C ALA A 114 -7.48 -7.56 1.09
N ASN A 115 -7.98 -6.44 0.60
CA ASN A 115 -8.91 -6.49 -0.52
C ASN A 115 -8.74 -5.26 -1.39
N VAL A 116 -9.26 -5.31 -2.59
CA VAL A 116 -9.18 -4.22 -3.53
C VAL A 116 -10.59 -3.88 -3.97
N CYS A 117 -10.90 -2.60 -3.98
CA CYS A 117 -12.20 -2.13 -4.39
C CYS A 117 -12.02 -1.07 -5.44
N SER A 118 -12.65 -1.19 -6.57
CA SER A 118 -12.50 -0.22 -7.64
C SER A 118 -13.83 0.40 -8.00
N SER A 119 -13.80 1.69 -8.28
CA SER A 119 -14.99 2.39 -8.74
C SER A 119 -14.58 3.16 -9.97
N THR A 120 -15.47 3.96 -10.48
CA THR A 120 -15.15 4.70 -11.68
C THR A 120 -14.09 5.74 -11.39
N GLU A 121 -13.97 6.18 -10.19
CA GLU A 121 -13.01 7.22 -9.92
C GLU A 121 -11.80 6.80 -9.14
N ASN A 122 -11.88 5.79 -8.34
CA ASN A 122 -10.77 5.43 -7.50
C ASN A 122 -10.60 3.94 -7.35
N ASN A 123 -9.39 3.51 -7.10
CA ASN A 123 -9.09 2.14 -6.78
C ASN A 123 -8.50 2.17 -5.39
N VAL A 124 -9.00 1.34 -4.50
CA VAL A 124 -8.56 1.36 -3.11
C VAL A 124 -8.11 -0.03 -2.70
N PHE A 125 -6.86 -0.12 -2.26
CA PHE A 125 -6.34 -1.35 -1.69
C PHE A 125 -6.36 -1.14 -0.18
N THR A 126 -6.92 -2.07 0.57
CA THR A 126 -6.96 -1.98 2.02
C THR A 126 -6.39 -3.24 2.62
N LEU A 127 -5.46 -3.09 3.54
CA LEU A 127 -4.85 -4.19 4.23
C LEU A 127 -5.11 -4.02 5.72
N LEU A 128 -5.56 -5.08 6.39
CA LEU A 128 -5.81 -5.04 7.81
C LEU A 128 -4.86 -5.97 8.52
N LEU A 129 -4.29 -5.50 9.61
CA LEU A 129 -3.28 -6.23 10.32
C LEU A 129 -3.50 -6.08 11.81
N ASN A 130 -3.36 -7.14 12.56
CA ASN A 130 -3.57 -7.09 13.98
C ASN A 130 -2.28 -7.51 14.66
N ILE A 131 -1.68 -6.62 15.44
CA ILE A 131 -0.45 -6.92 16.12
C ILE A 131 -0.79 -7.21 17.53
N ASN A 132 -1.04 -8.41 17.86
CA ASN A 132 -1.48 -8.67 19.09
C ASN A 132 -0.68 -9.55 19.70
N GLU A 133 -0.14 -9.74 20.15
CA GLU A 133 0.54 -10.65 20.69
C GLU A 133 1.63 -10.53 20.65
#